data_f3e3a8e2b18945cb325e022b74b5e029
#
_entry.id   f3e3a8e2b18945cb325e022b74b5e029
#
_cell.length_a   1.000
_cell.length_b   1.000
_cell.length_c   1.000
_cell.angle_alpha   90.00
_cell.angle_beta   90.00
_cell.angle_gamma   90.00
#
_symmetry.space_group_name_H-M   'P 1'
#
loop_
_entity.id
_entity.type
_entity.pdbx_description
1 polymer ?
#
loop_
_entity_poly.entity_id
_entity_poly.type
_entity_poly.pdbx_seq_one_letter_code
_entity_poly.pdbx_strand_id
1 'polypeptide(L)'
;MERLTQLREAMATANLELLALVPGPNFLHLTGLQFHLSERPIILLIPRHRRPVLVLPELERSRAVSLECDLFAYGDGDGPTAAFAAAAGTLPAGRLGVEGRAMRFMELELLAQAGIGNERIDATAVLAQLRMCKSSQ
;
A
#
# COMPACT_ATOMS: atom_id res chain seq x y z
N MET A 1 17.03 -2.71 1.07
CA MET A 1 15.66 -2.39 1.47
C MET A 1 15.50 -2.23 2.96
N GLU A 2 16.34 -1.37 3.50
CA GLU A 2 16.32 -1.17 4.95
C GLU A 2 15.01 -0.55 5.43
N ARG A 3 14.46 0.38 4.65
CA ARG A 3 13.20 1.02 5.04
C ARG A 3 12.05 0.03 5.08
N LEU A 4 12.03 -0.89 4.13
CA LEU A 4 10.99 -1.92 4.14
C LEU A 4 11.15 -2.85 5.32
N THR A 5 12.38 -3.21 5.66
CA THR A 5 12.66 -4.04 6.82
C THR A 5 12.21 -3.36 8.11
N GLN A 6 12.54 -2.08 8.27
CA GLN A 6 12.12 -1.31 9.43
C GLN A 6 10.60 -1.22 9.52
N LEU A 7 9.95 -1.02 8.37
CA LEU A 7 8.49 -0.96 8.36
C LEU A 7 7.89 -2.28 8.80
N ARG A 8 8.42 -3.39 8.32
CA ARG A 8 7.89 -4.70 8.68
C ARG A 8 8.10 -5.01 10.15
N GLU A 9 9.19 -4.52 10.75
CA GLU A 9 9.38 -4.64 12.18
C GLU A 9 8.34 -3.85 12.96
N ALA A 10 8.04 -2.63 12.51
CA ALA A 10 7.00 -1.82 13.13
C ALA A 10 5.63 -2.46 12.98
N MET A 11 5.36 -3.05 11.82
CA MET A 11 4.10 -3.78 11.60
C MET A 11 3.97 -4.94 12.58
N ALA A 12 5.06 -5.69 12.78
CA ALA A 12 5.03 -6.81 13.71
C ALA A 12 4.71 -6.34 15.13
N THR A 13 5.34 -5.26 15.56
CA THR A 13 5.08 -4.69 16.88
C THR A 13 3.62 -4.27 17.03
N ALA A 14 3.03 -3.72 15.97
CA ALA A 14 1.64 -3.28 15.97
C ALA A 14 0.66 -4.39 15.65
N ASN A 15 1.17 -5.61 15.41
CA ASN A 15 0.35 -6.78 15.08
C ASN A 15 -0.43 -6.59 13.79
N LEU A 16 0.23 -6.04 12.76
CA LEU A 16 -0.36 -5.85 11.44
C LEU A 16 0.18 -6.89 10.47
N GLU A 17 -0.70 -7.52 9.70
CA GLU A 17 -0.31 -8.45 8.64
C GLU A 17 -0.15 -7.75 7.30
N LEU A 18 -0.84 -6.63 7.13
CA LEU A 18 -0.86 -5.87 5.89
C LEU A 18 -0.83 -4.39 6.20
N LEU A 19 -0.28 -3.62 5.26
CA LEU A 19 -0.31 -2.17 5.34
C LEU A 19 -0.65 -1.62 3.97
N ALA A 20 -1.55 -0.65 3.90
CA ALA A 20 -1.95 -0.02 2.65
C ALA A 20 -1.55 1.45 2.66
N LEU A 21 -0.85 1.87 1.62
CA LEU A 21 -0.41 3.26 1.45
C LEU A 21 -0.97 3.84 0.15
N VAL A 22 -1.37 5.10 0.21
CA VAL A 22 -1.74 5.88 -0.99
C VAL A 22 -0.63 6.86 -1.31
N PRO A 23 -0.62 7.47 -2.51
CA PRO A 23 0.41 8.46 -2.84
C PRO A 23 0.49 9.56 -1.80
N GLY A 24 1.71 9.88 -1.40
CA GLY A 24 1.95 10.89 -0.38
C GLY A 24 3.33 10.69 0.24
N PRO A 25 3.59 11.38 1.37
CA PRO A 25 4.91 11.35 1.97
C PRO A 25 5.41 9.97 2.39
N ASN A 26 4.54 9.13 2.91
CA ASN A 26 4.97 7.78 3.32
C ASN A 26 5.30 6.92 2.12
N PHE A 27 4.48 7.00 1.08
CA PHE A 27 4.71 6.28 -0.16
C PHE A 27 6.06 6.71 -0.77
N LEU A 28 6.28 8.03 -0.85
CA LEU A 28 7.53 8.56 -1.39
C LEU A 28 8.72 8.13 -0.55
N HIS A 29 8.59 8.21 0.76
CA HIS A 29 9.68 7.83 1.66
C HIS A 29 10.09 6.38 1.46
N LEU A 30 9.12 5.50 1.27
CA LEU A 30 9.39 4.07 1.15
C LEU A 30 9.88 3.68 -0.24
N THR A 31 9.31 4.26 -1.29
CA THR A 31 9.55 3.80 -2.66
C THR A 31 10.46 4.72 -3.47
N GLY A 32 10.58 6.00 -3.08
CA GLY A 32 11.26 6.98 -3.89
C GLY A 32 10.44 7.52 -5.05
N LEU A 33 9.20 7.08 -5.19
CA LEU A 33 8.34 7.50 -6.28
C LEU A 33 7.22 8.41 -5.79
N GLN A 34 6.87 9.37 -6.63
CA GLN A 34 5.81 10.31 -6.35
C GLN A 34 4.74 10.19 -7.42
N PHE A 35 3.50 9.92 -7.01
CA PHE A 35 2.34 9.88 -7.88
C PHE A 35 1.35 10.93 -7.42
N HIS A 36 0.55 11.43 -8.37
CA HIS A 36 -0.53 12.35 -8.02
C HIS A 36 -1.72 11.56 -7.45
N LEU A 37 -2.31 12.11 -6.41
CA LEU A 37 -3.56 11.59 -5.89
C LEU A 37 -4.68 12.09 -6.80
N SER A 38 -5.37 11.18 -7.45
CA SER A 38 -6.41 11.51 -8.43
C SER A 38 -7.61 10.59 -8.25
N GLU A 39 -8.56 10.68 -9.17
CA GLU A 39 -9.69 9.76 -9.15
C GLU A 39 -9.30 8.34 -9.57
N ARG A 40 -8.09 8.15 -10.09
CA ARG A 40 -7.57 6.82 -10.39
C ARG A 40 -6.75 6.34 -9.21
N PRO A 41 -7.28 5.42 -8.39
CA PRO A 41 -6.59 5.03 -7.17
C PRO A 41 -5.28 4.30 -7.42
N ILE A 42 -4.32 4.59 -6.57
CA ILE A 42 -3.03 3.89 -6.52
C ILE A 42 -2.83 3.48 -5.07
N ILE A 43 -2.67 2.18 -4.84
CA ILE A 43 -2.46 1.67 -3.48
C ILE A 43 -1.30 0.69 -3.48
N LEU A 44 -0.36 0.92 -2.57
CA LEU A 44 0.73 0.01 -2.30
C LEU A 44 0.35 -0.84 -1.10
N LEU A 45 0.35 -2.16 -1.28
CA LEU A 45 -0.02 -3.11 -0.25
C LEU A 45 1.22 -3.87 0.18
N ILE A 46 1.55 -3.79 1.46
CA ILE A 46 2.76 -4.37 2.00
C ILE A 46 2.39 -5.46 2.99
N PRO A 47 2.53 -6.74 2.58
CA PRO A 47 2.38 -7.84 3.52
C PRO A 47 3.61 -7.94 4.40
N ARG A 48 3.43 -8.46 5.61
CA ARG A 48 4.54 -8.57 6.54
C ARG A 48 5.62 -9.55 6.05
N HIS A 49 5.21 -10.61 5.36
CA HIS A 49 6.12 -11.69 4.99
C HIS A 49 6.16 -12.01 3.50
N ARG A 50 5.50 -11.22 2.67
CA ARG A 50 5.45 -11.46 1.23
C ARG A 50 5.87 -10.21 0.48
N ARG A 51 6.10 -10.38 -0.82
CA ARG A 51 6.47 -9.29 -1.71
C ARG A 51 5.36 -8.24 -1.75
N PRO A 52 5.71 -6.94 -1.72
CA PRO A 52 4.69 -5.90 -1.85
C PRO A 52 3.96 -5.95 -3.18
N VAL A 53 2.76 -5.40 -3.18
CA VAL A 53 1.87 -5.39 -4.33
C VAL A 53 1.44 -3.94 -4.58
N LEU A 54 1.50 -3.50 -5.83
CA LEU A 54 1.10 -2.15 -6.20
C LEU A 54 -0.04 -2.23 -7.21
N VAL A 55 -1.19 -1.64 -6.87
CA VAL A 55 -2.32 -1.52 -7.79
C VAL A 55 -2.32 -0.10 -8.33
N LEU A 56 -2.31 0.05 -9.66
CA LEU A 56 -2.14 1.37 -10.28
C LEU A 56 -2.75 1.37 -11.68
N PRO A 57 -3.03 2.59 -12.22
CA PRO A 57 -3.48 2.69 -13.61
C PRO A 57 -2.39 2.22 -14.57
N GLU A 58 -2.80 1.65 -15.68
CA GLU A 58 -1.87 1.19 -16.71
C GLU A 58 -0.95 2.33 -17.18
N LEU A 59 -1.46 3.55 -17.22
CA LEU A 59 -0.67 4.72 -17.60
C LEU A 59 0.59 4.92 -16.75
N GLU A 60 0.56 4.45 -15.52
CA GLU A 60 1.66 4.67 -14.58
C GLU A 60 2.59 3.47 -14.47
N ARG A 61 2.28 2.38 -15.16
CA ARG A 61 3.03 1.12 -14.98
C ARG A 61 4.52 1.30 -15.21
N SER A 62 4.90 2.04 -16.27
CA SER A 62 6.32 2.16 -16.62
C SER A 62 7.14 2.85 -15.52
N ARG A 63 6.51 3.73 -14.75
CA ARG A 63 7.21 4.42 -13.65
C ARG A 63 7.51 3.50 -12.48
N ALA A 64 6.79 2.39 -12.38
CA ALA A 64 6.88 1.51 -11.21
C ALA A 64 7.70 0.25 -11.47
N VAL A 65 8.20 0.04 -12.68
CA VAL A 65 8.86 -1.23 -13.02
C VAL A 65 10.17 -1.43 -12.24
N SER A 66 10.77 -0.34 -11.74
CA SER A 66 11.99 -0.46 -10.95
C SER A 66 11.73 -0.90 -9.51
N LEU A 67 10.48 -0.88 -9.05
CA LEU A 67 10.16 -1.30 -7.70
C LEU A 67 10.13 -2.81 -7.60
N GLU A 68 10.58 -3.33 -6.46
CA GLU A 68 10.54 -4.77 -6.19
C GLU A 68 9.17 -5.11 -5.63
N CYS A 69 8.16 -5.08 -6.49
CA CYS A 69 6.79 -5.40 -6.12
C CYS A 69 6.07 -5.99 -7.31
N ASP A 70 4.96 -6.68 -7.04
CA ASP A 70 4.09 -7.20 -8.07
C ASP A 70 3.13 -6.10 -8.50
N LEU A 71 2.99 -5.88 -9.81
CA LEU A 71 2.15 -4.81 -10.34
C LEU A 71 0.82 -5.38 -10.83
N PHE A 72 -0.27 -4.75 -10.41
CA PHE A 72 -1.62 -5.06 -10.90
C PHE A 72 -2.18 -3.79 -11.50
N ALA A 73 -2.07 -3.68 -12.81
CA ALA A 73 -2.47 -2.45 -13.51
C ALA A 73 -3.88 -2.59 -14.07
N TYR A 74 -4.58 -1.46 -14.18
CA TYR A 74 -5.93 -1.44 -14.74
C TYR A 74 -6.06 -0.32 -15.74
N GLY A 75 -6.92 -0.54 -16.74
CA GLY A 75 -7.24 0.47 -17.73
C GLY A 75 -8.48 1.25 -17.32
N ASP A 76 -8.68 2.40 -17.97
CA ASP A 76 -9.84 3.24 -17.67
C ASP A 76 -11.15 2.54 -18.00
N GLY A 77 -11.15 1.72 -19.05
CA GLY A 77 -12.37 1.01 -19.45
C GLY A 77 -12.81 -0.03 -18.45
N ASP A 78 -11.85 -0.75 -17.88
CA ASP A 78 -12.14 -1.83 -16.93
C ASP A 78 -12.33 -1.31 -15.51
N GLY A 79 -11.63 -0.24 -15.17
CA GLY A 79 -11.63 0.27 -13.81
C GLY A 79 -10.80 -0.58 -12.87
N PRO A 80 -10.69 -0.14 -11.60
CA PRO A 80 -9.77 -0.77 -10.65
C PRO A 80 -10.29 -2.02 -9.97
N THR A 81 -11.58 -2.30 -9.99
CA THR A 81 -12.16 -3.37 -9.16
C THR A 81 -11.52 -4.73 -9.41
N ALA A 82 -11.36 -5.10 -10.68
CA ALA A 82 -10.80 -6.41 -11.02
C ALA A 82 -9.33 -6.50 -10.62
N ALA A 83 -8.60 -5.39 -10.75
CA ALA A 83 -7.18 -5.38 -10.36
C ALA A 83 -7.04 -5.58 -8.84
N PHE A 84 -7.89 -4.93 -8.04
CA PHE A 84 -7.87 -5.13 -6.61
C PHE A 84 -8.25 -6.56 -6.23
N ALA A 85 -9.23 -7.14 -6.93
CA ALA A 85 -9.61 -8.52 -6.67
C ALA A 85 -8.46 -9.48 -6.98
N ALA A 86 -7.75 -9.24 -8.08
CA ALA A 86 -6.61 -10.07 -8.44
C ALA A 86 -5.48 -9.92 -7.42
N ALA A 87 -5.21 -8.69 -6.99
CA ALA A 87 -4.19 -8.44 -5.98
C ALA A 87 -4.53 -9.16 -4.67
N ALA A 88 -5.80 -9.13 -4.28
CA ALA A 88 -6.25 -9.76 -3.04
C ALA A 88 -5.89 -11.24 -3.00
N GLY A 89 -5.91 -11.91 -4.15
CA GLY A 89 -5.60 -13.33 -4.23
C GLY A 89 -4.16 -13.66 -3.85
N THR A 90 -3.26 -12.67 -3.85
CA THR A 90 -1.86 -12.88 -3.51
C THR A 90 -1.52 -12.42 -2.09
N LEU A 91 -2.50 -11.87 -1.35
CA LEU A 91 -2.25 -11.27 -0.06
C LEU A 91 -2.76 -12.15 1.08
N PRO A 92 -2.11 -12.10 2.25
CA PRO A 92 -2.59 -12.86 3.40
C PRO A 92 -3.82 -12.22 4.01
N ALA A 93 -4.58 -13.01 4.76
CA ALA A 93 -5.63 -12.47 5.61
C ALA A 93 -4.98 -11.83 6.84
N GLY A 94 -5.73 -10.99 7.54
CA GLY A 94 -5.26 -10.45 8.80
C GLY A 94 -5.57 -8.98 8.95
N ARG A 95 -4.97 -8.39 9.98
CA ARG A 95 -5.19 -6.98 10.30
C ARG A 95 -4.48 -6.09 9.29
N LEU A 96 -5.22 -5.14 8.75
CA LEU A 96 -4.75 -4.20 7.74
C LEU A 96 -4.60 -2.82 8.34
N GLY A 97 -3.39 -2.27 8.29
CA GLY A 97 -3.17 -0.88 8.67
C GLY A 97 -3.41 0.00 7.47
N VAL A 98 -4.08 1.12 7.66
CA VAL A 98 -4.35 2.10 6.61
C VAL A 98 -3.89 3.47 7.03
N GLU A 99 -3.63 4.32 6.05
CA GLU A 99 -3.26 5.72 6.33
C GLU A 99 -4.52 6.51 6.64
N GLY A 100 -4.91 6.53 7.91
CA GLY A 100 -6.18 7.09 8.32
C GLY A 100 -6.36 8.55 7.98
N ARG A 101 -5.27 9.31 7.80
CA ARG A 101 -5.35 10.73 7.47
C ARG A 101 -5.27 11.01 5.97
N ALA A 102 -4.90 10.03 5.17
CA ALA A 102 -4.67 10.24 3.75
C ALA A 102 -5.60 9.42 2.87
N MET A 103 -6.03 8.26 3.34
CA MET A 103 -6.82 7.35 2.54
C MET A 103 -8.25 7.85 2.45
N ARG A 104 -8.76 7.88 1.21
CA ARG A 104 -10.10 8.37 0.94
C ARG A 104 -11.12 7.22 1.07
N PHE A 105 -12.40 7.61 1.15
CA PHE A 105 -13.47 6.63 1.20
C PHE A 105 -13.42 5.66 0.02
N MET A 106 -13.11 6.19 -1.16
CA MET A 106 -13.02 5.37 -2.37
C MET A 106 -12.00 4.24 -2.22
N GLU A 107 -10.82 4.53 -1.67
CA GLU A 107 -9.80 3.52 -1.48
C GLU A 107 -10.21 2.50 -0.43
N LEU A 108 -10.77 2.97 0.68
CA LEU A 108 -11.24 2.07 1.72
C LEU A 108 -12.32 1.11 1.19
N GLU A 109 -13.19 1.62 0.35
CA GLU A 109 -14.25 0.81 -0.22
C GLU A 109 -13.70 -0.24 -1.18
N LEU A 110 -12.72 0.13 -2.00
CA LEU A 110 -12.09 -0.83 -2.90
C LEU A 110 -11.40 -1.96 -2.14
N LEU A 111 -10.72 -1.63 -1.05
CA LEU A 111 -10.09 -2.64 -0.21
C LEU A 111 -11.13 -3.57 0.41
N ALA A 112 -12.23 -3.00 0.88
CA ALA A 112 -13.29 -3.80 1.51
C ALA A 112 -13.96 -4.72 0.49
N GLN A 113 -14.27 -4.20 -0.70
CA GLN A 113 -14.92 -4.99 -1.73
C GLN A 113 -14.04 -6.15 -2.20
N ALA A 114 -12.73 -5.95 -2.23
CA ALA A 114 -11.80 -6.99 -2.63
C ALA A 114 -11.52 -7.98 -1.51
N GLY A 115 -11.99 -7.71 -0.29
CA GLY A 115 -11.74 -8.59 0.85
C GLY A 115 -10.32 -8.50 1.38
N ILE A 116 -9.63 -7.38 1.16
CA ILE A 116 -8.27 -7.19 1.62
C ILE A 116 -8.31 -6.78 3.08
N GLY A 117 -7.72 -7.61 3.94
CA GLY A 117 -7.74 -7.38 5.36
C GLY A 117 -9.08 -7.73 5.98
N ASN A 118 -9.07 -8.36 7.16
CA ASN A 118 -10.33 -8.68 7.85
C ASN A 118 -10.62 -7.72 9.01
N GLU A 119 -9.69 -6.82 9.30
CA GLU A 119 -9.86 -5.77 10.31
C GLU A 119 -9.00 -4.60 9.89
N ARG A 120 -9.55 -3.39 9.89
CA ARG A 120 -8.81 -2.19 9.48
C ARG A 120 -8.45 -1.35 10.68
N ILE A 121 -7.18 -0.93 10.72
CA ILE A 121 -6.60 -0.17 11.81
C ILE A 121 -5.95 1.07 11.24
N ASP A 122 -6.10 2.21 11.92
CA ASP A 122 -5.39 3.43 11.53
C ASP A 122 -3.91 3.27 11.88
N ALA A 123 -3.06 3.26 10.87
CA ALA A 123 -1.62 3.03 11.05
C ALA A 123 -0.81 4.32 11.08
N THR A 124 -1.46 5.48 11.27
CA THR A 124 -0.77 6.76 11.26
C THR A 124 0.40 6.79 12.23
N ALA A 125 0.22 6.27 13.44
CA ALA A 125 1.28 6.27 14.46
C ALA A 125 2.46 5.38 14.05
N VAL A 126 2.18 4.23 13.46
CA VAL A 126 3.23 3.31 12.98
C VAL A 126 4.07 3.99 11.92
N LEU A 127 3.42 4.66 10.98
CA LEU A 127 4.11 5.31 9.87
C LEU A 127 4.90 6.54 10.34
N ALA A 128 4.38 7.27 11.30
CA ALA A 128 5.11 8.40 11.86
C ALA A 128 6.40 7.93 12.53
N GLN A 129 6.34 6.81 13.22
CA GLN A 129 7.50 6.23 13.87
C GLN A 129 8.58 5.86 12.85
N LEU A 130 8.18 5.30 11.73
CA LEU A 130 9.11 4.94 10.67
C LEU A 130 9.86 6.15 10.14
N ARG A 131 9.16 7.25 9.88
CA ARG A 131 9.80 8.45 9.36
C ARG A 131 10.76 9.08 10.35
N MET A 132 10.49 8.95 11.64
CA MET A 132 11.39 9.45 12.65
C MET A 132 12.69 8.67 12.71
N CYS A 133 12.64 7.37 12.46
CA CYS A 133 13.82 6.53 12.52
C CYS A 133 14.81 6.78 11.39
N LYS A 134 14.39 7.42 10.31
CA LYS A 134 15.28 7.61 9.17
C LYS A 134 16.46 8.49 9.47
N SER A 135 16.37 9.31 10.49
CA SER A 135 17.44 10.24 10.82
C SER A 135 18.72 9.54 11.25
N SER A 136 18.66 8.28 11.47
CA SER A 136 19.82 7.52 11.92
C SER A 136 20.92 7.41 10.86
N GLN A 137 20.61 7.66 9.61
CA GLN A 137 21.62 7.53 8.58
C GLN A 137 22.33 8.79 8.23
#